data_748d0cd1646b2ab42e776e929eac642a
#
_entry.id   748d0cd1646b2ab42e776e929eac642a
#
_cell.length_a   1.000
_cell.length_b   1.000
_cell.length_c   1.000
_cell.angle_alpha   90.00
_cell.angle_beta   90.00
_cell.angle_gamma   90.00
#
_symmetry.space_group_name_H-M   'P 1'
#
loop_
_entity.id
_entity.type
_entity.pdbx_description
1 polymer ?
#
loop_
_entity_poly.entity_id
_entity_poly.type
_entity_poly.pdbx_seq_one_letter_code
_entity_poly.pdbx_strand_id
1 'polypeptide(L)' 'MPKANDLLEKARMFDQIAEKAKDPISREHYREMAVQYRCLSIEHRLDPAIEFAQ' A
#
# COMPACT_ATOMS: atom_id res chain seq x y z
N MET A 1 8.78 11.42 -7.06
CA MET A 1 7.37 11.12 -7.11
C MET A 1 7.11 9.63 -6.89
N PRO A 2 6.22 9.28 -5.95
CA PRO A 2 5.97 7.86 -5.73
C PRO A 2 5.22 7.25 -6.90
N LYS A 3 5.70 6.11 -7.33
CA LYS A 3 5.07 5.36 -8.39
C LYS A 3 4.29 4.19 -7.80
N ALA A 4 3.43 3.59 -8.60
CA ALA A 4 2.64 2.45 -8.13
C ALA A 4 3.55 1.36 -7.55
N ASN A 5 4.71 1.14 -8.17
CA ASN A 5 5.63 0.13 -7.67
C ASN A 5 6.16 0.47 -6.29
N ASP A 6 6.45 1.75 -6.05
CA ASP A 6 6.94 2.17 -4.74
C ASP A 6 5.87 1.94 -3.67
N LEU A 7 4.63 2.20 -4.01
CA LEU A 7 3.54 1.99 -3.08
C LEU A 7 3.36 0.50 -2.79
N LEU A 8 3.50 -0.35 -3.80
CA LEU A 8 3.43 -1.78 -3.60
C LEU A 8 4.56 -2.29 -2.72
N GLU A 9 5.74 -1.76 -2.91
CA GLU A 9 6.87 -2.14 -2.06
C GLU A 9 6.62 -1.77 -0.62
N LYS A 10 6.07 -0.59 -0.37
CA LYS A 10 5.74 -0.20 0.98
C LYS A 10 4.68 -1.10 1.57
N ALA A 11 3.68 -1.46 0.77
CA ALA A 11 2.66 -2.39 1.24
C ALA A 11 3.28 -3.72 1.65
N ARG A 12 4.21 -4.22 0.87
CA ARG A 12 4.89 -5.46 1.20
C ARG A 12 5.71 -5.34 2.47
N MET A 13 6.36 -4.20 2.67
CA MET A 13 7.12 -3.97 3.89
C MET A 13 6.20 -4.02 5.10
N PHE A 14 5.05 -3.39 5.03
CA PHE A 14 4.12 -3.41 6.13
C PHE A 14 3.55 -4.80 6.37
N ASP A 15 3.32 -5.56 5.30
CA ASP A 15 2.90 -6.95 5.45
C ASP A 15 3.94 -7.76 6.22
N GLN A 16 5.21 -7.58 5.87
CA GLN A 16 6.28 -8.29 6.55
C GLN A 16 6.38 -7.89 8.01
N ILE A 17 6.24 -6.61 8.28
CA ILE A 17 6.25 -6.14 9.66
C ILE A 17 5.08 -6.74 10.42
N ALA A 18 3.92 -6.81 9.79
CA ALA A 18 2.75 -7.39 10.42
C ALA A 18 2.99 -8.85 10.77
N GLU A 19 3.63 -9.59 9.88
CA GLU A 19 3.93 -11.00 10.15
C GLU A 19 4.84 -11.17 11.34
N LYS A 20 5.77 -10.25 11.51
CA LYS A 20 6.73 -10.31 12.61
C LYS A 20 6.18 -9.74 13.89
N ALA A 21 5.12 -8.98 13.83
CA ALA A 21 4.54 -8.38 15.01
C ALA A 21 3.92 -9.45 15.88
N LYS A 22 4.26 -9.43 17.15
CA LYS A 22 3.73 -10.40 18.10
C LYS A 22 2.40 -9.95 18.66
N ASP A 23 2.18 -8.67 18.69
CA ASP A 23 0.98 -8.08 19.24
C ASP A 23 -0.11 -8.06 18.17
N PRO A 24 -1.29 -8.63 18.47
CA PRO A 24 -2.36 -8.66 17.47
C PRO A 24 -2.85 -7.28 17.07
N ILE A 25 -2.81 -6.32 17.97
CA ILE A 25 -3.24 -4.97 17.65
C ILE A 25 -2.28 -4.33 16.65
N SER A 26 -0.99 -4.46 16.91
CA SER A 26 0.02 -3.94 16.01
C SER A 26 -0.04 -4.62 14.66
N ARG A 27 -0.24 -5.94 14.68
CA ARG A 27 -0.34 -6.71 13.45
C ARG A 27 -1.49 -6.19 12.57
N GLU A 28 -2.63 -5.99 13.20
CA GLU A 28 -3.78 -5.49 12.46
C GLU A 28 -3.54 -4.08 11.92
N HIS A 29 -2.90 -3.26 12.73
CA HIS A 29 -2.58 -1.90 12.32
C HIS A 29 -1.69 -1.89 11.08
N TYR A 30 -0.65 -2.71 11.08
CA TYR A 30 0.27 -2.76 9.95
C TYR A 30 -0.41 -3.36 8.72
N ARG A 31 -1.30 -4.30 8.91
CA ARG A 31 -2.05 -4.86 7.79
C ARG A 31 -2.96 -3.80 7.16
N GLU A 32 -3.58 -2.99 7.97
CA GLU A 32 -4.42 -1.93 7.45
C GLU A 32 -3.61 -0.95 6.64
N MET A 33 -2.42 -0.60 7.11
CA MET A 33 -1.54 0.27 6.37
C MET A 33 -1.14 -0.36 5.04
N ALA A 34 -0.85 -1.65 5.04
CA ALA A 34 -0.50 -2.35 3.82
C ALA A 34 -1.64 -2.30 2.82
N VAL A 35 -2.86 -2.51 3.29
CA VAL A 35 -4.02 -2.45 2.42
C VAL A 35 -4.19 -1.06 1.82
N GLN A 36 -4.00 -0.03 2.64
CA GLN A 36 -4.12 1.33 2.17
C GLN A 36 -3.10 1.63 1.07
N TYR A 37 -1.87 1.19 1.25
CA TYR A 37 -0.86 1.41 0.21
C TYR A 37 -1.17 0.64 -1.06
N ARG A 38 -1.74 -0.56 -0.92
CA ARG A 38 -2.18 -1.31 -2.09
C ARG A 38 -3.27 -0.58 -2.83
N CYS A 39 -4.24 -0.06 -2.09
CA CYS A 39 -5.33 0.69 -2.70
C CYS A 39 -4.80 1.91 -3.43
N LEU A 40 -3.88 2.63 -2.79
CA LEU A 40 -3.27 3.78 -3.42
C LEU A 40 -2.54 3.40 -4.70
N SER A 41 -1.86 2.26 -4.68
CA SER A 41 -1.17 1.79 -5.85
C SER A 41 -2.13 1.53 -7.00
N ILE A 42 -3.25 0.90 -6.69
CA ILE A 42 -4.26 0.62 -7.70
C ILE A 42 -4.86 1.91 -8.24
N GLU A 43 -5.16 2.85 -7.36
CA GLU A 43 -5.71 4.13 -7.77
C GLU A 43 -4.76 4.87 -8.69
N HIS A 44 -3.47 4.81 -8.40
CA HIS A 44 -2.48 5.46 -9.25
C HIS A 44 -2.45 4.86 -10.64
N ARG A 45 -2.69 3.56 -10.74
CA ARG A 45 -2.72 2.91 -12.03
C ARG A 45 -3.99 3.22 -12.80
N LEU A 46 -5.09 3.28 -12.09
CA LEU A 46 -6.40 3.41 -12.71
C LEU A 46 -6.94 4.82 -12.69
N ASP A 47 -6.15 5.76 -12.25
CA ASP A 47 -6.61 7.15 -12.15
C ASP A 47 -6.97 7.68 -13.53
N PRO A 48 -8.26 7.85 -13.82
CA PRO A 48 -8.68 8.33 -15.13
C PRO A 48 -8.24 9.76 -15.41
N ALA A 49 -8.05 10.54 -14.36
CA ALA A 49 -7.60 11.90 -14.54
C ALA A 49 -6.21 11.92 -15.15
N ILE A 50 -5.37 10.98 -14.76
CA ILE A 50 -4.04 10.89 -15.32
C ILE A 50 -4.12 10.48 -16.77
N GLU A 51 -4.99 9.55 -17.09
CA GLU A 51 -5.14 9.05 -18.44
C GLU A 51 -5.72 10.11 -19.36
N PHE A 52 -6.72 10.82 -18.88
CA PHE A 52 -7.37 11.82 -19.69
C PHE A 52 -6.56 13.09 -19.86
N ALA A 53 -5.65 13.33 -18.94
CA ALA A 53 -4.81 14.51 -19.02
C ALA A 53 -3.82 14.42 -20.17
N GLN A 54 -3.72 13.31 -20.79
CA GLN A 54 -2.76 13.07 -21.85
C GLN A 54 -3.30 13.31 -23.24
#